data_392c54abd1e59b4ec1a8a74f745f5b91
#
_entry.id   392c54abd1e59b4ec1a8a74f745f5b91
#
_cell.length_a   1.000
_cell.length_b   1.000
_cell.length_c   1.000
_cell.angle_alpha   90.00
_cell.angle_beta   90.00
_cell.angle_gamma   90.00
#
_symmetry.space_group_name_H-M   'P 1'
#
loop_
_entity.id
_entity.type
_entity.pdbx_description
1 polymer ?
#
loop_
_entity_poly.entity_id
_entity_poly.type
_entity_poly.pdbx_seq_one_letter_code
_entity_poly.pdbx_strand_id
1 'polypeptide(L)'
;QMLKYHIQTSGRSLHAQEIDFNDIRTTLQALYAIYDNCNSLHTNAYDEAITTPTEESVRRAMAIQLIINKELGLAKNENPIQGSFIIEELTDLVEEAVLAEFDRITERGGVLGAMETM
;
A
#
# COMPACT_ATOMS: atom_id res chain seq x y z
N GLN A 1 -0.18 14.25 -10.94
CA GLN A 1 -1.13 13.44 -10.20
C GLN A 1 -2.08 14.31 -9.40
N MET A 2 -3.38 14.10 -9.58
CA MET A 2 -4.39 14.93 -8.93
C MET A 2 -4.76 14.45 -7.53
N LEU A 3 -4.69 13.13 -7.28
CA LEU A 3 -4.95 12.58 -5.96
C LEU A 3 -3.65 12.52 -5.15
N LYS A 4 -3.68 13.12 -3.97
CA LYS A 4 -2.56 13.05 -3.04
C LYS A 4 -2.96 12.15 -1.87
N TYR A 5 -2.08 11.23 -1.49
CA TYR A 5 -2.41 10.26 -0.45
C TYR A 5 -1.17 9.75 0.25
N HIS A 6 -1.39 9.26 1.45
CA HIS A 6 -0.36 8.64 2.28
C HIS A 6 -0.63 7.14 2.34
N ILE A 7 0.43 6.34 2.21
CA ILE A 7 0.36 4.88 2.36
C ILE A 7 1.17 4.47 3.58
N GLN A 8 0.62 3.54 4.34
CA GLN A 8 1.33 2.88 5.43
C GLN A 8 1.38 1.39 5.14
N THR A 9 2.54 0.77 5.33
CA THR A 9 2.65 -0.68 5.17
C THR A 9 1.80 -1.40 6.21
N SER A 10 1.32 -2.60 5.85
CA SER A 10 0.37 -3.32 6.70
C SER A 10 1.07 -4.06 7.83
N GLY A 11 0.72 -3.73 9.08
CA GLY A 11 1.18 -4.49 10.23
C GLY A 11 0.57 -5.88 10.31
N ARG A 12 -0.62 -6.07 9.73
CA ARG A 12 -1.29 -7.38 9.69
C ARG A 12 -0.57 -8.41 8.84
N SER A 13 0.19 -7.95 7.87
CA SER A 13 0.96 -8.84 6.98
C SER A 13 2.26 -9.32 7.60
N LEU A 14 2.62 -8.80 8.77
CA LEU A 14 3.83 -9.20 9.47
C LEU A 14 3.57 -10.47 10.29
N HIS A 15 4.60 -11.30 10.44
CA HIS A 15 4.51 -12.55 11.15
C HIS A 15 5.41 -12.55 12.38
N ALA A 16 4.92 -13.18 13.47
CA ALA A 16 5.72 -13.36 14.67
C ALA A 16 6.79 -14.44 14.48
N GLN A 17 6.49 -15.47 13.69
CA GLN A 17 7.47 -16.50 13.32
C GLN A 17 8.39 -15.96 12.25
N GLU A 18 9.67 -16.26 12.36
CA GLU A 18 10.68 -15.75 11.43
C GLU A 18 10.59 -14.21 11.33
N ILE A 19 10.60 -13.57 12.50
CA ILE A 19 10.35 -12.14 12.63
C ILE A 19 11.34 -11.29 11.83
N ASP A 20 12.58 -11.75 11.68
CA ASP A 20 13.59 -11.01 10.92
C ASP A 20 13.21 -10.85 9.44
N PHE A 21 12.40 -11.78 8.91
CA PHE A 21 11.95 -11.70 7.52
C PHE A 21 10.88 -10.64 7.30
N ASN A 22 10.35 -10.04 8.37
CA ASN A 22 9.40 -8.95 8.23
C ASN A 22 10.00 -7.74 7.52
N ASP A 23 11.31 -7.55 7.58
CA ASP A 23 11.97 -6.49 6.80
C ASP A 23 11.78 -6.72 5.30
N ILE A 24 11.86 -7.97 4.86
CA ILE A 24 11.65 -8.31 3.45
C ILE A 24 10.19 -8.03 3.07
N ARG A 25 9.26 -8.43 3.92
CA ARG A 25 7.83 -8.20 3.69
C ARG A 25 7.52 -6.70 3.61
N THR A 26 8.05 -5.92 4.54
CA THR A 26 7.86 -4.47 4.55
C THR A 26 8.51 -3.82 3.35
N THR A 27 9.68 -4.28 2.93
CA THR A 27 10.36 -3.76 1.74
C THR A 27 9.51 -3.95 0.49
N LEU A 28 8.91 -5.13 0.33
CA LEU A 28 8.03 -5.40 -0.81
C LEU A 28 6.79 -4.52 -0.79
N GLN A 29 6.20 -4.32 0.39
CA GLN A 29 5.06 -3.42 0.53
C GLN A 29 5.43 -1.97 0.19
N ALA A 30 6.61 -1.52 0.61
CA ALA A 30 7.10 -0.19 0.28
C ALA A 30 7.30 -0.01 -1.22
N LEU A 31 7.82 -1.04 -1.90
CA LEU A 31 7.96 -1.01 -3.35
C LEU A 31 6.61 -0.90 -4.04
N TYR A 32 5.61 -1.64 -3.58
CA TYR A 32 4.25 -1.54 -4.14
C TYR A 32 3.72 -0.12 -4.03
N ALA A 33 3.91 0.51 -2.88
CA ALA A 33 3.45 1.88 -2.65
C ALA A 33 4.13 2.87 -3.58
N ILE A 34 5.43 2.71 -3.81
CA ILE A 34 6.19 3.61 -4.68
C ILE A 34 5.83 3.40 -6.14
N TYR A 35 5.63 2.15 -6.58
CA TYR A 35 5.15 1.88 -7.92
C TYR A 35 3.76 2.47 -8.15
N ASP A 36 2.93 2.53 -7.12
CA ASP A 36 1.61 3.15 -7.19
C ASP A 36 1.66 4.68 -7.07
N ASN A 37 2.86 5.24 -6.98
CA ASN A 37 3.08 6.69 -6.99
C ASN A 37 2.46 7.42 -5.79
N CYS A 38 2.62 6.87 -4.59
CA CYS A 38 2.13 7.51 -3.37
C CYS A 38 2.87 8.83 -3.08
N ASN A 39 2.21 9.74 -2.38
CA ASN A 39 2.80 11.03 -2.02
C ASN A 39 3.65 10.95 -0.75
N SER A 40 3.29 10.08 0.18
CA SER A 40 4.09 9.81 1.37
C SER A 40 3.91 8.36 1.81
N LEU A 41 4.88 7.84 2.53
CA LEU A 41 4.94 6.44 2.90
C LEU A 41 5.47 6.27 4.31
N HIS A 42 4.83 5.41 5.08
CA HIS A 42 5.31 4.95 6.37
C HIS A 42 5.59 3.44 6.31
N THR A 43 6.75 3.02 6.81
CA THR A 43 7.13 1.61 6.87
C THR A 43 7.15 1.12 8.30
N ASN A 44 6.59 -0.07 8.53
CA ASN A 44 6.56 -0.69 9.85
C ASN A 44 7.92 -1.31 10.20
N ALA A 45 8.24 -1.30 11.49
CA ALA A 45 9.43 -2.00 11.99
C ALA A 45 9.19 -3.52 11.93
N TYR A 46 10.25 -4.28 11.78
CA TYR A 46 10.15 -5.73 11.60
C TYR A 46 9.57 -6.45 12.82
N ASP A 47 9.76 -5.90 14.01
CA ASP A 47 9.29 -6.51 15.26
C ASP A 47 7.93 -5.99 15.74
N GLU A 48 7.23 -5.19 14.93
CA GLU A 48 5.93 -4.61 15.29
C GLU A 48 4.84 -5.66 15.52
N ALA A 49 5.04 -6.86 14.97
CA ALA A 49 4.08 -7.96 15.15
C ALA A 49 4.02 -8.49 16.58
N ILE A 50 5.05 -8.28 17.38
CA ILE A 50 5.18 -8.83 18.74
C ILE A 50 5.25 -7.73 19.79
N THR A 51 6.09 -6.72 19.57
CA THR A 51 6.47 -5.75 20.58
C THR A 51 6.40 -4.32 20.10
N THR A 52 6.59 -3.38 21.03
CA THR A 52 6.88 -1.99 20.68
C THR A 52 8.24 -1.96 19.96
N PRO A 53 8.36 -1.24 18.84
CA PRO A 53 9.60 -1.19 18.08
C PRO A 53 10.80 -0.73 18.90
N THR A 54 11.95 -1.36 18.66
CA THR A 54 13.23 -0.96 19.27
C THR A 54 13.90 0.09 18.41
N GLU A 55 14.97 0.71 18.94
CA GLU A 55 15.76 1.69 18.17
C GLU A 55 16.33 1.04 16.90
N GLU A 56 16.82 -0.18 16.99
CA GLU A 56 17.37 -0.90 15.84
C GLU A 56 16.29 -1.20 14.78
N SER A 57 15.10 -1.63 15.20
CA SER A 57 14.04 -1.94 14.25
C SER A 57 13.50 -0.70 13.56
N VAL A 58 13.42 0.42 14.27
CA VAL A 58 13.01 1.70 13.67
C VAL A 58 14.05 2.17 12.66
N ARG A 59 15.33 2.02 12.99
CA ARG A 59 16.43 2.36 12.09
C ARG A 59 16.34 1.55 10.79
N ARG A 60 16.04 0.26 10.89
CA ARG A 60 15.91 -0.62 9.72
C ARG A 60 14.69 -0.23 8.88
N ALA A 61 13.57 0.13 9.51
CA ALA A 61 12.39 0.58 8.79
C ALA A 61 12.67 1.86 7.99
N MET A 62 13.40 2.80 8.57
CA MET A 62 13.80 4.01 7.86
C MET A 62 14.79 3.71 6.73
N ALA A 63 15.70 2.76 6.95
CA ALA A 63 16.68 2.36 5.95
C ALA A 63 16.02 1.79 4.69
N ILE A 64 14.88 1.10 4.81
CA ILE A 64 14.12 0.60 3.67
C ILE A 64 13.79 1.75 2.72
N GLN A 65 13.24 2.83 3.24
CA GLN A 65 12.86 3.98 2.42
C GLN A 65 14.07 4.67 1.80
N LEU A 66 15.16 4.81 2.57
CA LEU A 66 16.37 5.46 2.07
C LEU A 66 17.04 4.65 0.96
N ILE A 67 17.06 3.33 1.08
CA ILE A 67 17.63 2.46 0.06
C ILE A 67 16.82 2.55 -1.24
N ILE A 68 15.51 2.50 -1.14
CA ILE A 68 14.64 2.60 -2.31
C ILE A 68 14.82 3.96 -3.00
N ASN A 69 14.88 5.03 -2.22
CA ASN A 69 15.01 6.37 -2.78
C ASN A 69 16.38 6.62 -3.39
N LYS A 70 17.46 6.28 -2.67
CA LYS A 70 18.82 6.68 -3.04
C LYS A 70 19.58 5.66 -3.86
N GLU A 71 19.36 4.38 -3.59
CA GLU A 71 20.08 3.32 -4.28
C GLU A 71 19.31 2.76 -5.48
N LEU A 72 18.02 2.46 -5.32
CA LEU A 72 17.19 1.98 -6.41
C LEU A 72 16.73 3.10 -7.33
N GLY A 73 16.41 4.27 -6.77
CA GLY A 73 16.12 5.46 -7.54
C GLY A 73 14.73 5.54 -8.16
N LEU A 74 13.79 4.70 -7.75
CA LEU A 74 12.42 4.71 -8.30
C LEU A 74 11.67 6.03 -8.03
N ALA A 75 12.00 6.70 -6.94
CA ALA A 75 11.36 7.97 -6.60
C ALA A 75 11.68 9.10 -7.58
N LYS A 76 12.67 8.90 -8.44
CA LYS A 76 13.02 9.86 -9.50
C LYS A 76 12.05 9.85 -10.67
N ASN A 77 11.23 8.81 -10.77
CA ASN A 77 10.19 8.71 -11.79
C ASN A 77 8.86 9.17 -11.22
N GLU A 78 8.14 9.96 -11.99
CA GLU A 78 6.83 10.46 -11.56
C GLU A 78 5.78 9.36 -11.52
N ASN A 79 5.85 8.42 -12.48
CA ASN A 79 4.94 7.28 -12.52
C ASN A 79 5.64 6.08 -13.16
N PRO A 80 6.29 5.21 -12.35
CA PRO A 80 7.10 4.11 -12.89
C PRO A 80 6.32 3.06 -13.69
N ILE A 81 5.02 2.91 -13.43
CA ILE A 81 4.19 1.90 -14.13
C ILE A 81 3.31 2.50 -15.21
N GLN A 82 3.48 3.77 -15.52
CA GLN A 82 2.73 4.41 -16.60
C GLN A 82 3.00 3.71 -17.93
N GLY A 83 1.93 3.40 -18.65
CA GLY A 83 2.02 2.71 -19.93
C GLY A 83 2.08 1.20 -19.82
N SER A 84 2.05 0.63 -18.63
CA SER A 84 1.99 -0.81 -18.48
C SER A 84 0.62 -1.33 -18.90
N PHE A 85 0.62 -2.18 -19.94
CA PHE A 85 -0.61 -2.75 -20.49
C PHE A 85 -1.45 -3.46 -19.41
N ILE A 86 -0.80 -4.30 -18.59
CA ILE A 86 -1.50 -5.07 -17.55
C ILE A 86 -2.09 -4.16 -16.48
N ILE A 87 -1.35 -3.13 -16.08
CA ILE A 87 -1.81 -2.21 -15.03
C ILE A 87 -3.02 -1.41 -15.51
N GLU A 88 -3.00 -0.94 -16.75
CA GLU A 88 -4.12 -0.20 -17.30
C GLU A 88 -5.36 -1.07 -17.45
N GLU A 89 -5.18 -2.31 -17.90
CA GLU A 89 -6.29 -3.26 -18.03
C GLU A 89 -6.89 -3.62 -16.66
N LEU A 90 -6.06 -3.89 -15.66
CA LEU A 90 -6.54 -4.17 -14.31
C LEU A 90 -7.26 -2.96 -13.70
N THR A 91 -6.77 -1.77 -13.95
CA THR A 91 -7.41 -0.54 -13.47
C THR A 91 -8.81 -0.40 -14.04
N ASP A 92 -8.98 -0.64 -15.34
CA ASP A 92 -10.28 -0.59 -15.98
C ASP A 92 -11.24 -1.63 -15.40
N LEU A 93 -10.76 -2.85 -15.17
CA LEU A 93 -11.58 -3.92 -14.58
C LEU A 93 -12.04 -3.59 -13.17
N VAL A 94 -11.16 -3.03 -12.35
CA VAL A 94 -11.49 -2.61 -10.99
C VAL A 94 -12.50 -1.45 -11.03
N GLU A 95 -12.32 -0.50 -11.94
CA GLU A 95 -13.26 0.61 -12.11
C GLU A 95 -14.66 0.11 -12.45
N GLU A 96 -14.78 -0.84 -13.38
CA GLU A 96 -16.06 -1.45 -13.72
C GLU A 96 -16.74 -2.10 -12.51
N ALA A 97 -15.96 -2.84 -11.73
CA ALA A 97 -16.48 -3.52 -10.55
C ALA A 97 -16.95 -2.52 -9.49
N VAL A 98 -16.20 -1.45 -9.28
CA VAL A 98 -16.57 -0.40 -8.33
C VAL A 98 -17.84 0.32 -8.75
N LEU A 99 -17.95 0.67 -10.03
CA LEU A 99 -19.16 1.34 -10.55
C LEU A 99 -20.40 0.45 -10.44
N ALA A 100 -20.25 -0.86 -10.69
CA ALA A 100 -21.34 -1.81 -10.52
C ALA A 100 -21.79 -1.88 -9.06
N GLU A 101 -20.87 -1.82 -8.13
CA GLU A 101 -21.20 -1.83 -6.69
C GLU A 101 -21.89 -0.53 -6.27
N PHE A 102 -21.49 0.61 -6.80
CA PHE A 102 -22.18 1.86 -6.56
C PHE A 102 -23.63 1.80 -7.02
N ASP A 103 -23.89 1.21 -8.18
CA ASP A 103 -25.25 1.04 -8.69
C ASP A 103 -26.10 0.19 -7.74
N ARG A 104 -25.54 -0.91 -7.23
CA ARG A 104 -26.23 -1.76 -6.25
C ARG A 104 -26.55 -1.02 -4.97
N ILE A 105 -25.62 -0.21 -4.47
CA ILE A 105 -25.83 0.60 -3.27
C ILE A 105 -26.94 1.63 -3.53
N THR A 106 -26.93 2.26 -4.68
CA THR A 106 -27.96 3.25 -5.06
C THR A 106 -29.35 2.62 -5.12
N GLU A 107 -29.47 1.40 -5.70
CA GLU A 107 -30.73 0.65 -5.75
C GLU A 107 -31.28 0.33 -4.36
N ARG A 108 -30.40 0.16 -3.37
CA ARG A 108 -30.81 -0.12 -1.99
C ARG A 108 -31.10 1.13 -1.16
N GLY A 109 -31.14 2.31 -1.81
CA GLY A 109 -31.42 3.58 -1.13
C GLY A 109 -30.19 4.31 -0.65
N GLY A 110 -29.03 4.09 -1.29
CA GLY A 110 -27.76 4.69 -0.93
C GLY A 110 -27.05 3.91 0.18
N VAL A 111 -26.00 4.49 0.74
CA VAL A 111 -25.16 3.82 1.73
C VAL A 111 -25.95 3.39 2.96
N LEU A 112 -26.79 4.26 3.50
CA LEU A 112 -27.58 3.94 4.69
C LEU A 112 -28.59 2.83 4.41
N GLY A 113 -29.26 2.85 3.25
CA GLY A 113 -30.18 1.79 2.86
C GLY A 113 -29.49 0.45 2.69
N ALA A 114 -28.29 0.45 2.08
CA ALA A 114 -27.49 -0.76 1.91
C ALA A 114 -27.06 -1.35 3.25
N MET A 115 -26.71 -0.53 4.21
CA MET A 115 -26.32 -1.00 5.55
C MET A 115 -27.48 -1.70 6.27
N GLU A 116 -28.70 -1.27 6.08
CA GLU A 116 -29.87 -1.91 6.67
C GLU A 116 -30.15 -3.30 6.10
N THR A 117 -29.74 -3.55 4.86
CA THR A 117 -30.01 -4.82 4.16
C THR A 117 -28.83 -5.79 4.14
N MET A 118 -27.73 -5.40 4.76
CA MET A 118 -26.53 -6.25 4.82
C MET A 118 -26.59 -7.30 5.94
#